data_54998b6cdcd51b376582f5721920b413
#
_entry.id   54998b6cdcd51b376582f5721920b413
#
_cell.length_a   1.000
_cell.length_b   1.000
_cell.length_c   1.000
_cell.angle_alpha   90.00
_cell.angle_beta   90.00
_cell.angle_gamma   90.00
#
_symmetry.space_group_name_H-M   'P 1'
#
loop_
_entity.id
_entity.type
_entity.pdbx_description
1 polymer ?
#
loop_
_entity_poly.entity_id
_entity_poly.type
_entity_poly.pdbx_seq_one_letter_code
_entity_poly.pdbx_strand_id
1 'polypeptide(L)'
;MKLKGYIKDINSNKKSNFELLRLICILMIIGHHAVVYTHGLDFTSNPTSIAALWLCFIRIGGKLGVNIFMILSGYFMIKSENVSIAKLLKLIIQCVTISVGIYLLFVSKNLTDFTIQKLLEACFPITNNTWWFISNYIVIFIFHPYINKLLNSLSQAQYKKLLITATICFSLMSTVTIFTTNDYWNINIIWFIYLYALAGYIRIFAIEIERKKMTLIALIIITIAAIITSHILLQNLEQTFNTSTNKSWLFYHQNTILMLILSLLVFYLFKNIEIGSIPIINFLAEGVLGIYLIHDNPYVRERIWNQIIKLNTYEDNVIFPSIFAIFNIFVICEIIELLRIHLIEKLYMIYINKKIQKTI
;
A
#
# COMPACT_ATOMS: atom_id res chain seq x y z
N MET A 1 2.78 -27.69 -20.65
CA MET A 1 1.42 -27.57 -21.21
C MET A 1 0.34 -27.26 -20.17
N LYS A 2 0.40 -27.78 -18.92
CA LYS A 2 -0.62 -27.51 -17.86
C LYS A 2 -0.61 -26.06 -17.32
N LEU A 3 0.55 -25.37 -17.29
CA LEU A 3 0.65 -23.97 -16.83
C LEU A 3 -0.08 -22.99 -17.78
N LYS A 4 0.04 -23.18 -19.11
CA LYS A 4 -0.64 -22.36 -20.12
C LYS A 4 -2.18 -22.48 -20.07
N GLY A 5 -2.71 -23.67 -19.77
CA GLY A 5 -4.15 -23.90 -19.60
C GLY A 5 -4.69 -23.22 -18.36
N TYR A 6 -4.00 -23.33 -17.23
CA TYR A 6 -4.37 -22.72 -15.94
C TYR A 6 -4.39 -21.19 -16.00
N ILE A 7 -3.41 -20.58 -16.67
CA ILE A 7 -3.36 -19.12 -16.88
C ILE A 7 -4.52 -18.63 -17.76
N LYS A 8 -5.01 -19.45 -18.68
CA LYS A 8 -6.10 -19.12 -19.61
C LYS A 8 -7.48 -19.13 -18.94
N ASP A 9 -7.71 -20.05 -18.00
CA ASP A 9 -9.03 -20.22 -17.33
C ASP A 9 -9.30 -19.20 -16.22
N ILE A 10 -8.26 -18.68 -15.56
CA ILE A 10 -8.42 -17.70 -14.46
C ILE A 10 -8.78 -16.30 -14.96
N ASN A 11 -8.55 -15.96 -16.23
CA ASN A 11 -8.33 -14.58 -16.66
C ASN A 11 -9.25 -14.03 -17.76
N SER A 12 -10.24 -14.75 -18.22
CA SER A 12 -11.03 -14.30 -19.39
C SER A 12 -11.85 -13.01 -19.17
N ASN A 13 -12.08 -12.60 -17.90
CA ASN A 13 -12.94 -11.44 -17.58
C ASN A 13 -12.30 -10.36 -16.68
N LYS A 14 -11.03 -10.51 -16.27
CA LYS A 14 -10.36 -9.47 -15.44
C LYS A 14 -9.78 -8.37 -16.32
N LYS A 15 -10.15 -7.12 -16.05
CA LYS A 15 -9.49 -5.94 -16.63
C LYS A 15 -8.12 -5.76 -15.97
N SER A 16 -7.05 -5.87 -16.74
CA SER A 16 -5.68 -5.84 -16.21
C SER A 16 -5.20 -4.44 -15.80
N ASN A 17 -5.93 -3.38 -16.10
CA ASN A 17 -5.57 -2.01 -15.70
C ASN A 17 -5.42 -1.85 -14.18
N PHE A 18 -6.36 -2.40 -13.39
CA PHE A 18 -6.28 -2.33 -11.94
C PHE A 18 -5.26 -3.31 -11.35
N GLU A 19 -5.03 -4.45 -11.99
CA GLU A 19 -3.97 -5.37 -11.59
C GLU A 19 -2.59 -4.78 -11.85
N LEU A 20 -2.41 -4.08 -12.99
CA LEU A 20 -1.19 -3.31 -13.27
C LEU A 20 -0.98 -2.20 -12.23
N LEU A 21 -2.05 -1.49 -11.85
CA LEU A 21 -1.96 -0.48 -10.80
C LEU A 21 -1.50 -1.08 -9.47
N ARG A 22 -1.97 -2.27 -9.08
CA ARG A 22 -1.50 -2.97 -7.87
C ARG A 22 -0.02 -3.31 -7.93
N LEU A 23 0.47 -3.78 -9.10
CA LEU A 23 1.89 -4.07 -9.30
C LEU A 23 2.76 -2.80 -9.19
N ILE A 24 2.30 -1.69 -9.76
CA ILE A 24 2.99 -0.41 -9.62
C ILE A 24 2.97 0.06 -8.16
N CYS A 25 1.85 -0.08 -7.45
CA CYS A 25 1.76 0.29 -6.05
C CYS A 25 2.74 -0.49 -5.17
N ILE A 26 2.89 -1.80 -5.37
CA ILE A 26 3.84 -2.57 -4.56
C ILE A 26 5.29 -2.20 -4.87
N LEU A 27 5.65 -1.92 -6.12
CA LEU A 27 6.98 -1.40 -6.48
C LEU A 27 7.25 -0.04 -5.80
N MET A 28 6.25 0.86 -5.79
CA MET A 28 6.34 2.14 -5.09
C MET A 28 6.49 1.97 -3.57
N ILE A 29 5.81 0.99 -2.97
CA ILE A 29 5.92 0.69 -1.53
C ILE A 29 7.31 0.15 -1.21
N ILE A 30 7.87 -0.75 -2.02
CA ILE A 30 9.25 -1.23 -1.85
C ILE A 30 10.23 -0.05 -1.91
N GLY A 31 10.08 0.86 -2.90
CA GLY A 31 10.89 2.06 -3.01
C GLY A 31 10.79 2.98 -1.79
N HIS A 32 9.59 3.19 -1.26
CA HIS A 32 9.39 3.93 -0.01
C HIS A 32 10.14 3.29 1.16
N HIS A 33 10.04 1.96 1.30
CA HIS A 33 10.72 1.22 2.36
C HIS A 33 12.25 1.27 2.22
N ALA A 34 12.77 1.33 0.99
CA ALA A 34 14.17 1.56 0.71
C ALA A 34 14.68 2.89 1.32
N VAL A 35 13.83 3.92 1.29
CA VAL A 35 14.20 5.25 1.82
C VAL A 35 14.00 5.35 3.32
N VAL A 36 12.88 4.83 3.85
CA VAL A 36 12.54 5.04 5.26
C VAL A 36 13.21 4.05 6.21
N TYR A 37 13.64 2.90 5.73
CA TYR A 37 14.29 1.88 6.56
C TYR A 37 15.81 1.82 6.41
N THR A 38 16.40 2.49 5.41
CA THR A 38 17.86 2.61 5.34
C THR A 38 18.32 3.68 6.34
N HIS A 39 19.10 3.26 7.33
CA HIS A 39 19.64 4.18 8.34
C HIS A 39 20.72 5.08 7.72
N GLY A 40 20.79 6.34 8.16
CA GLY A 40 21.83 7.26 7.76
C GLY A 40 21.75 7.79 6.33
N LEU A 41 20.58 7.69 5.66
CA LEU A 41 20.34 8.43 4.43
C LEU A 41 20.25 9.93 4.73
N ASP A 42 21.11 10.72 4.09
CA ASP A 42 21.12 12.17 4.25
C ASP A 42 20.32 12.85 3.12
N PHE A 43 19.33 13.63 3.53
CA PHE A 43 18.51 14.49 2.64
C PHE A 43 18.81 15.97 2.87
N THR A 44 19.65 16.29 3.86
CA THR A 44 19.79 17.66 4.41
C THR A 44 21.01 18.38 3.91
N SER A 45 22.10 17.68 3.62
CA SER A 45 23.37 18.27 3.18
C SER A 45 23.26 18.96 1.82
N ASN A 46 22.49 18.37 0.88
CA ASN A 46 22.22 18.95 -0.45
C ASN A 46 20.81 18.56 -0.93
N PRO A 47 19.74 19.22 -0.43
CA PRO A 47 18.36 18.85 -0.67
C PRO A 47 17.90 19.02 -2.13
N THR A 48 18.66 19.73 -2.95
CA THR A 48 18.38 19.96 -4.38
C THR A 48 19.24 19.09 -5.29
N SER A 49 20.09 18.22 -4.75
CA SER A 49 20.84 17.26 -5.56
C SER A 49 19.91 16.29 -6.27
N ILE A 50 20.32 15.77 -7.41
CA ILE A 50 19.55 14.78 -8.18
C ILE A 50 19.26 13.54 -7.32
N ALA A 51 20.22 13.11 -6.51
CA ALA A 51 20.07 12.01 -5.56
C ALA A 51 18.97 12.29 -4.52
N ALA A 52 19.02 13.45 -3.85
CA ALA A 52 17.99 13.83 -2.88
C ALA A 52 16.61 13.95 -3.50
N LEU A 53 16.48 14.59 -4.66
CA LEU A 53 15.21 14.70 -5.40
C LEU A 53 14.67 13.32 -5.80
N TRP A 54 15.53 12.40 -6.21
CA TRP A 54 15.15 11.03 -6.50
C TRP A 54 14.63 10.29 -5.25
N LEU A 55 15.35 10.35 -4.14
CA LEU A 55 14.91 9.75 -2.88
C LEU A 55 13.59 10.34 -2.39
N CYS A 56 13.42 11.66 -2.49
CA CYS A 56 12.15 12.34 -2.22
C CYS A 56 11.02 11.81 -3.12
N PHE A 57 11.27 11.63 -4.42
CA PHE A 57 10.30 11.08 -5.36
C PHE A 57 9.87 9.66 -5.00
N ILE A 58 10.80 8.72 -4.78
CA ILE A 58 10.45 7.34 -4.45
C ILE A 58 9.79 7.22 -3.07
N ARG A 59 10.08 8.12 -2.13
CA ARG A 59 9.43 8.15 -0.82
C ARG A 59 7.92 8.43 -0.90
N ILE A 60 7.44 9.20 -1.89
CA ILE A 60 6.01 9.47 -2.11
C ILE A 60 5.24 8.15 -2.29
N GLY A 61 5.86 7.18 -2.96
CA GLY A 61 5.23 5.95 -3.41
C GLY A 61 4.56 5.11 -2.33
N GLY A 62 5.12 5.08 -1.10
CA GLY A 62 4.57 4.25 -0.03
C GLY A 62 3.16 4.66 0.39
N LYS A 63 2.97 5.92 0.71
CA LYS A 63 1.67 6.44 1.16
C LYS A 63 0.66 6.53 0.01
N LEU A 64 1.14 6.85 -1.19
CA LEU A 64 0.34 6.79 -2.41
C LEU A 64 -0.18 5.37 -2.68
N GLY A 65 0.71 4.36 -2.62
CA GLY A 65 0.34 2.95 -2.83
C GLY A 65 -0.69 2.47 -1.82
N VAL A 66 -0.51 2.79 -0.54
CA VAL A 66 -1.46 2.46 0.54
C VAL A 66 -2.84 3.07 0.27
N ASN A 67 -2.90 4.36 -0.08
CA ASN A 67 -4.17 5.02 -0.41
C ASN A 67 -4.86 4.35 -1.60
N ILE A 68 -4.12 4.02 -2.65
CA ILE A 68 -4.65 3.37 -3.84
C ILE A 68 -5.21 1.97 -3.50
N PHE A 69 -4.53 1.18 -2.66
CA PHE A 69 -5.06 -0.12 -2.23
C PHE A 69 -6.40 0.02 -1.51
N MET A 70 -6.56 1.05 -0.67
CA MET A 70 -7.85 1.31 0.00
C MET A 70 -8.92 1.82 -0.96
N ILE A 71 -8.57 2.70 -1.90
CA ILE A 71 -9.47 3.17 -2.96
C ILE A 71 -9.95 1.99 -3.82
N LEU A 72 -9.04 1.11 -4.26
CA LEU A 72 -9.41 -0.11 -5.00
C LEU A 72 -10.35 -1.00 -4.20
N SER A 73 -10.06 -1.19 -2.91
CA SER A 73 -10.90 -2.00 -2.03
C SER A 73 -12.32 -1.44 -1.91
N GLY A 74 -12.47 -0.15 -1.64
CA GLY A 74 -13.77 0.51 -1.60
C GLY A 74 -14.51 0.44 -2.94
N TYR A 75 -13.80 0.69 -4.04
CA TYR A 75 -14.39 0.65 -5.39
C TYR A 75 -14.97 -0.71 -5.74
N PHE A 76 -14.30 -1.81 -5.37
CA PHE A 76 -14.77 -3.17 -5.71
C PHE A 76 -15.72 -3.76 -4.67
N MET A 77 -15.60 -3.39 -3.38
CA MET A 77 -16.34 -4.02 -2.30
C MET A 77 -17.63 -3.28 -1.90
N ILE A 78 -17.85 -2.03 -2.33
CA ILE A 78 -19.00 -1.21 -1.89
C ILE A 78 -20.38 -1.84 -2.18
N LYS A 79 -20.47 -2.75 -3.14
CA LYS A 79 -21.71 -3.47 -3.49
C LYS A 79 -21.81 -4.85 -2.84
N SER A 80 -20.83 -5.25 -2.03
CA SER A 80 -20.82 -6.54 -1.34
C SER A 80 -21.66 -6.46 -0.06
N GLU A 81 -22.58 -7.40 0.11
CA GLU A 81 -23.49 -7.45 1.26
C GLU A 81 -22.99 -8.35 2.39
N ASN A 82 -22.06 -9.27 2.08
CA ASN A 82 -21.59 -10.27 3.01
C ASN A 82 -20.06 -10.39 3.04
N VAL A 83 -19.52 -10.73 4.20
CA VAL A 83 -18.11 -11.08 4.36
C VAL A 83 -17.86 -12.48 3.78
N SER A 84 -16.95 -12.60 2.84
CA SER A 84 -16.48 -13.89 2.39
C SER A 84 -15.55 -14.53 3.41
N ILE A 85 -16.05 -15.48 4.19
CA ILE A 85 -15.27 -16.21 5.21
C ILE A 85 -14.04 -16.88 4.58
N ALA A 86 -14.17 -17.45 3.38
CA ALA A 86 -13.05 -18.06 2.68
C ALA A 86 -11.93 -17.06 2.38
N LYS A 87 -12.28 -15.83 1.92
CA LYS A 87 -11.29 -14.78 1.67
C LYS A 87 -10.64 -14.27 2.96
N LEU A 88 -11.44 -14.14 4.03
CA LEU A 88 -10.91 -13.72 5.35
C LEU A 88 -9.92 -14.76 5.89
N LEU A 89 -10.28 -16.03 5.89
CA LEU A 89 -9.40 -17.12 6.33
C LEU A 89 -8.15 -17.21 5.48
N LYS A 90 -8.28 -17.10 4.15
CA LYS A 90 -7.11 -17.04 3.25
C LYS A 90 -6.14 -15.95 3.68
N LEU A 91 -6.63 -14.74 3.91
CA LEU A 91 -5.82 -13.58 4.30
C LEU A 91 -5.11 -13.79 5.65
N ILE A 92 -5.85 -14.29 6.66
CA ILE A 92 -5.28 -14.57 8.00
C ILE A 92 -4.20 -15.65 7.92
N ILE A 93 -4.51 -16.78 7.25
CA ILE A 93 -3.57 -17.90 7.13
C ILE A 93 -2.32 -17.47 6.34
N GLN A 94 -2.45 -16.63 5.32
CA GLN A 94 -1.32 -16.07 4.58
C GLN A 94 -0.40 -15.27 5.52
N CYS A 95 -0.95 -14.37 6.33
CA CYS A 95 -0.18 -13.59 7.30
C CYS A 95 0.55 -14.49 8.30
N VAL A 96 -0.15 -15.48 8.87
CA VAL A 96 0.43 -16.41 9.85
C VAL A 96 1.52 -17.27 9.21
N THR A 97 1.27 -17.86 8.05
CA THR A 97 2.25 -18.74 7.38
C THR A 97 3.53 -18.01 7.01
N ILE A 98 3.43 -16.77 6.51
CA ILE A 98 4.61 -15.95 6.19
C ILE A 98 5.34 -15.54 7.47
N SER A 99 4.63 -15.07 8.50
CA SER A 99 5.23 -14.63 9.76
C SER A 99 5.99 -15.77 10.46
N VAL A 100 5.32 -16.90 10.66
CA VAL A 100 5.93 -18.08 11.31
C VAL A 100 7.05 -18.66 10.46
N GLY A 101 6.85 -18.75 9.13
CA GLY A 101 7.87 -19.27 8.21
C GLY A 101 9.15 -18.45 8.26
N ILE A 102 9.05 -17.10 8.24
CA ILE A 102 10.22 -16.21 8.34
C ILE A 102 10.89 -16.36 9.71
N TYR A 103 10.11 -16.34 10.81
CA TYR A 103 10.67 -16.50 12.15
C TYR A 103 11.46 -17.81 12.29
N LEU A 104 10.87 -18.96 11.91
CA LEU A 104 11.53 -20.25 11.97
C LEU A 104 12.76 -20.35 11.05
N LEU A 105 12.72 -19.73 9.87
CA LEU A 105 13.87 -19.62 8.99
C LEU A 105 15.02 -18.85 9.67
N PHE A 106 14.72 -17.74 10.34
CA PHE A 106 15.74 -16.95 11.05
C PHE A 106 16.34 -17.69 12.24
N VAL A 107 15.52 -18.42 12.99
CA VAL A 107 16.00 -19.32 14.06
C VAL A 107 16.90 -20.41 13.50
N SER A 108 16.52 -21.09 12.42
CA SER A 108 17.29 -22.18 11.82
C SER A 108 18.65 -21.73 11.26
N LYS A 109 18.78 -20.44 10.95
CA LYS A 109 20.04 -19.84 10.47
C LYS A 109 20.84 -19.15 11.59
N ASN A 110 20.45 -19.32 12.85
CA ASN A 110 21.06 -18.65 14.01
C ASN A 110 21.11 -17.11 13.88
N LEU A 111 20.09 -16.54 13.25
CA LEU A 111 19.94 -15.10 13.04
C LEU A 111 19.09 -14.42 14.13
N THR A 112 18.38 -15.22 14.89
CA THR A 112 17.64 -14.84 16.10
C THR A 112 17.48 -16.05 16.99
N ASP A 113 17.36 -15.82 18.33
CA ASP A 113 17.13 -16.89 19.29
C ASP A 113 15.68 -17.38 19.23
N PHE A 114 15.51 -18.69 19.42
CA PHE A 114 14.18 -19.26 19.61
C PHE A 114 13.65 -18.90 21.01
N THR A 115 12.50 -18.24 21.07
CA THR A 115 11.74 -18.04 22.30
C THR A 115 10.25 -18.30 22.04
N ILE A 116 9.55 -18.80 23.07
CA ILE A 116 8.10 -19.03 22.98
C ILE A 116 7.37 -17.71 22.73
N GLN A 117 7.82 -16.63 23.34
CA GLN A 117 7.23 -15.31 23.15
C GLN A 117 7.28 -14.90 21.67
N LYS A 118 8.46 -14.93 21.02
CA LYS A 118 8.62 -14.59 19.59
C LYS A 118 7.82 -15.52 18.69
N LEU A 119 7.69 -16.81 19.05
CA LEU A 119 6.85 -17.74 18.30
C LEU A 119 5.37 -17.34 18.40
N LEU A 120 4.88 -16.99 19.59
CA LEU A 120 3.51 -16.50 19.77
C LEU A 120 3.28 -15.20 19.00
N GLU A 121 4.21 -14.25 19.05
CA GLU A 121 4.16 -13.03 18.26
C GLU A 121 4.05 -13.34 16.75
N ALA A 122 4.82 -14.32 16.27
CA ALA A 122 4.76 -14.76 14.87
C ALA A 122 3.44 -15.48 14.53
N CYS A 123 2.82 -16.21 15.48
CA CYS A 123 1.52 -16.85 15.28
C CYS A 123 0.34 -15.86 15.28
N PHE A 124 0.49 -14.69 15.89
CA PHE A 124 -0.56 -13.68 16.00
C PHE A 124 -0.17 -12.33 15.35
N PRO A 125 0.29 -12.32 14.08
CA PRO A 125 0.85 -11.12 13.46
C PRO A 125 -0.15 -9.98 13.29
N ILE A 126 -1.45 -10.27 13.19
CA ILE A 126 -2.51 -9.28 13.02
C ILE A 126 -2.76 -8.53 14.33
N THR A 127 -2.89 -9.23 15.43
CA THR A 127 -3.13 -8.65 16.76
C THR A 127 -1.90 -7.93 17.31
N ASN A 128 -0.70 -8.41 16.95
CA ASN A 128 0.57 -7.74 17.27
C ASN A 128 0.89 -6.58 16.33
N ASN A 129 0.00 -6.28 15.37
CA ASN A 129 0.17 -5.19 14.41
C ASN A 129 1.52 -5.25 13.65
N THR A 130 2.01 -6.46 13.37
CA THR A 130 3.28 -6.68 12.65
C THR A 130 3.29 -5.92 11.32
N TRP A 131 2.13 -5.87 10.65
CA TRP A 131 1.89 -5.09 9.44
C TRP A 131 0.67 -4.18 9.65
N TRP A 132 0.91 -2.95 10.02
CA TRP A 132 -0.12 -1.97 10.37
C TRP A 132 -1.22 -1.81 9.30
N PHE A 133 -0.85 -1.87 8.00
CA PHE A 133 -1.79 -1.77 6.89
C PHE A 133 -2.78 -2.94 6.90
N ILE A 134 -2.25 -4.18 6.96
CA ILE A 134 -3.10 -5.37 6.85
C ILE A 134 -3.98 -5.58 8.09
N SER A 135 -3.50 -5.19 9.27
CA SER A 135 -4.30 -5.24 10.50
C SER A 135 -5.51 -4.31 10.40
N ASN A 136 -5.33 -3.08 9.93
CA ASN A 136 -6.43 -2.14 9.69
C ASN A 136 -7.34 -2.60 8.53
N TYR A 137 -6.76 -3.14 7.45
CA TYR A 137 -7.51 -3.67 6.32
C TYR A 137 -8.45 -4.80 6.70
N ILE A 138 -8.00 -5.76 7.54
CA ILE A 138 -8.83 -6.88 8.01
C ILE A 138 -10.04 -6.38 8.81
N VAL A 139 -9.86 -5.37 9.66
CA VAL A 139 -10.98 -4.76 10.39
C VAL A 139 -12.01 -4.19 9.41
N ILE A 140 -11.58 -3.41 8.41
CA ILE A 140 -12.49 -2.88 7.39
C ILE A 140 -13.12 -4.00 6.58
N PHE A 141 -12.34 -5.05 6.23
CA PHE A 141 -12.87 -6.22 5.51
C PHE A 141 -13.97 -6.96 6.30
N ILE A 142 -13.88 -7.02 7.63
CA ILE A 142 -14.94 -7.61 8.48
C ILE A 142 -16.16 -6.69 8.55
N PHE A 143 -15.95 -5.38 8.67
CA PHE A 143 -17.03 -4.42 8.86
C PHE A 143 -17.64 -3.87 7.56
N HIS A 144 -17.07 -4.21 6.38
CA HIS A 144 -17.55 -3.61 5.12
C HIS A 144 -19.05 -3.81 4.83
N PRO A 145 -19.76 -4.91 5.19
CA PRO A 145 -21.18 -5.01 4.90
C PRO A 145 -22.00 -3.95 5.66
N TYR A 146 -21.61 -3.64 6.90
CA TYR A 146 -22.27 -2.61 7.71
C TYR A 146 -21.96 -1.21 7.18
N ILE A 147 -20.70 -0.96 6.81
CA ILE A 147 -20.27 0.28 6.16
C ILE A 147 -21.04 0.46 4.84
N ASN A 148 -21.14 -0.60 4.04
CA ASN A 148 -21.85 -0.57 2.77
C ASN A 148 -23.35 -0.28 2.95
N LYS A 149 -23.99 -0.94 3.93
CA LYS A 149 -25.40 -0.70 4.23
C LYS A 149 -25.66 0.76 4.58
N LEU A 150 -24.82 1.36 5.42
CA LEU A 150 -24.90 2.78 5.76
C LEU A 150 -24.70 3.65 4.52
N LEU A 151 -23.63 3.45 3.77
CA LEU A 151 -23.27 4.30 2.64
C LEU A 151 -24.26 4.18 1.47
N ASN A 152 -24.76 2.96 1.18
CA ASN A 152 -25.74 2.74 0.11
C ASN A 152 -27.15 3.26 0.47
N SER A 153 -27.45 3.54 1.76
CA SER A 153 -28.74 4.15 2.17
C SER A 153 -28.77 5.65 1.97
N LEU A 154 -27.62 6.30 1.73
CA LEU A 154 -27.54 7.75 1.56
C LEU A 154 -27.94 8.19 0.15
N SER A 155 -28.70 9.28 0.05
CA SER A 155 -28.86 9.96 -1.24
C SER A 155 -27.52 10.53 -1.70
N GLN A 156 -27.38 10.80 -3.01
CA GLN A 156 -26.14 11.36 -3.57
C GLN A 156 -25.73 12.66 -2.85
N ALA A 157 -26.70 13.53 -2.52
CA ALA A 157 -26.43 14.79 -1.82
C ALA A 157 -25.93 14.58 -0.39
N GLN A 158 -26.56 13.66 0.35
CA GLN A 158 -26.12 13.30 1.71
C GLN A 158 -24.73 12.67 1.71
N TYR A 159 -24.46 11.75 0.78
CA TYR A 159 -23.15 11.09 0.65
C TYR A 159 -22.07 12.11 0.29
N LYS A 160 -22.34 13.01 -0.68
CA LYS A 160 -21.41 14.11 -1.03
C LYS A 160 -21.11 15.00 0.17
N LYS A 161 -22.14 15.37 0.95
CA LYS A 161 -21.97 16.19 2.17
C LYS A 161 -21.09 15.48 3.19
N LEU A 162 -21.32 14.17 3.43
CA LEU A 162 -20.47 13.35 4.30
C LEU A 162 -19.01 13.37 3.86
N LEU A 163 -18.75 13.15 2.56
CA LEU A 163 -17.38 13.15 2.02
C LEU A 163 -16.70 14.53 2.14
N ILE A 164 -17.42 15.63 1.86
CA ILE A 164 -16.88 16.98 2.02
C ILE A 164 -16.49 17.22 3.48
N THR A 165 -17.40 16.91 4.43
CA THR A 165 -17.11 17.07 5.86
C THR A 165 -15.90 16.22 6.28
N ALA A 166 -15.86 14.96 5.85
CA ALA A 166 -14.73 14.08 6.14
C ALA A 166 -13.41 14.56 5.50
N THR A 167 -13.46 15.13 4.28
CA THR A 167 -12.28 15.74 3.63
C THR A 167 -11.75 16.91 4.44
N ILE A 168 -12.64 17.79 4.92
CA ILE A 168 -12.25 18.91 5.77
C ILE A 168 -11.60 18.39 7.06
N CYS A 169 -12.28 17.48 7.77
CA CYS A 169 -11.80 16.99 9.06
C CYS A 169 -10.52 16.14 8.96
N PHE A 170 -10.42 15.24 7.98
CA PHE A 170 -9.34 14.23 7.96
C PHE A 170 -8.21 14.53 6.98
N SER A 171 -8.42 15.42 6.01
CA SER A 171 -7.40 15.79 5.03
C SER A 171 -6.98 17.25 5.17
N LEU A 172 -7.91 18.20 5.11
CA LEU A 172 -7.57 19.61 5.17
C LEU A 172 -7.01 20.01 6.54
N MET A 173 -7.65 19.59 7.63
CA MET A 173 -7.14 19.86 8.99
C MET A 173 -5.77 19.25 9.21
N SER A 174 -5.52 18.02 8.74
CA SER A 174 -4.19 17.40 8.80
C SER A 174 -3.14 18.17 7.99
N THR A 175 -3.54 18.83 6.91
CA THR A 175 -2.65 19.65 6.08
C THR A 175 -2.33 20.99 6.76
N VAL A 176 -3.30 21.58 7.45
CA VAL A 176 -3.13 22.90 8.10
C VAL A 176 -2.37 22.81 9.42
N THR A 177 -2.25 21.61 10.04
CA THR A 177 -1.50 21.40 11.30
C THR A 177 0.01 21.64 11.21
N ILE A 178 0.48 22.23 10.13
CA ILE A 178 1.88 22.67 9.98
C ILE A 178 2.37 23.53 11.16
N PHE A 179 1.48 24.24 11.83
CA PHE A 179 1.78 25.12 12.95
C PHE A 179 1.59 24.47 14.33
N THR A 180 1.17 23.19 14.40
CA THR A 180 0.94 22.47 15.65
C THR A 180 1.85 21.27 15.80
N THR A 181 2.19 20.89 17.04
CA THR A 181 3.08 19.77 17.35
C THR A 181 2.35 18.41 17.42
N ASN A 182 1.02 18.40 17.36
CA ASN A 182 0.22 17.20 17.59
C ASN A 182 -0.22 16.54 16.27
N ASP A 183 0.15 15.28 16.09
CA ASP A 183 -0.34 14.41 15.00
C ASP A 183 -1.79 13.91 15.25
N TYR A 184 -2.64 14.79 15.79
CA TYR A 184 -3.96 14.45 16.31
C TYR A 184 -4.90 13.78 15.30
N TRP A 185 -4.68 14.01 13.99
CA TRP A 185 -5.54 13.54 12.91
C TRP A 185 -5.02 12.31 12.17
N ASN A 186 -3.93 11.68 12.63
CA ASN A 186 -3.34 10.52 11.98
C ASN A 186 -3.96 9.20 12.46
N ILE A 187 -5.29 9.07 12.40
CA ILE A 187 -5.99 7.83 12.74
C ILE A 187 -6.15 6.98 11.48
N ASN A 188 -5.24 6.04 11.28
CA ASN A 188 -5.14 5.23 10.06
C ASN A 188 -6.46 4.55 9.65
N ILE A 189 -7.20 3.97 10.61
CA ILE A 189 -8.43 3.25 10.31
C ILE A 189 -9.55 4.19 9.83
N ILE A 190 -9.67 5.38 10.41
CA ILE A 190 -10.67 6.38 9.99
C ILE A 190 -10.32 6.89 8.59
N TRP A 191 -9.05 7.14 8.31
CA TRP A 191 -8.59 7.51 6.99
C TRP A 191 -8.90 6.43 5.95
N PHE A 192 -8.72 5.16 6.28
CA PHE A 192 -9.04 4.05 5.39
C PHE A 192 -10.54 3.92 5.13
N ILE A 193 -11.38 4.11 6.15
CA ILE A 193 -12.85 4.14 5.99
C ILE A 193 -13.24 5.32 5.08
N TYR A 194 -12.61 6.48 5.23
CA TYR A 194 -12.85 7.63 4.37
C TYR A 194 -12.49 7.34 2.90
N LEU A 195 -11.29 6.78 2.63
CA LEU A 195 -10.88 6.40 1.27
C LEU A 195 -11.81 5.34 0.67
N TYR A 196 -12.22 4.38 1.48
CA TYR A 196 -13.19 3.36 1.12
C TYR A 196 -14.53 3.99 0.70
N ALA A 197 -15.05 4.91 1.51
CA ALA A 197 -16.29 5.63 1.23
C ALA A 197 -16.15 6.51 -0.03
N LEU A 198 -15.04 7.22 -0.18
CA LEU A 198 -14.78 8.05 -1.37
C LEU A 198 -14.80 7.22 -2.66
N ALA A 199 -14.15 6.07 -2.66
CA ALA A 199 -14.15 5.14 -3.79
C ALA A 199 -15.54 4.52 -4.01
N GLY A 200 -16.27 4.21 -2.94
CA GLY A 200 -17.66 3.77 -2.97
C GLY A 200 -18.56 4.78 -3.66
N TYR A 201 -18.44 6.07 -3.33
CA TYR A 201 -19.17 7.15 -4.00
C TYR A 201 -18.92 7.20 -5.51
N ILE A 202 -17.63 7.12 -5.90
CA ILE A 202 -17.23 7.06 -7.32
C ILE A 202 -17.90 5.87 -8.02
N ARG A 203 -18.01 4.73 -7.37
CA ARG A 203 -18.58 3.50 -7.95
C ARG A 203 -20.10 3.53 -8.03
N ILE A 204 -20.79 4.00 -6.98
CA ILE A 204 -22.25 4.01 -6.88
C ILE A 204 -22.85 5.00 -7.85
N PHE A 205 -22.31 6.22 -7.89
CA PHE A 205 -22.85 7.32 -8.69
C PHE A 205 -22.16 7.46 -10.04
N ALA A 206 -21.35 6.49 -10.44
CA ALA A 206 -20.63 6.44 -11.72
C ALA A 206 -19.89 7.75 -12.03
N ILE A 207 -19.21 8.30 -11.00
CA ILE A 207 -18.47 9.56 -11.17
C ILE A 207 -17.31 9.32 -12.13
N GLU A 208 -17.37 9.97 -13.28
CA GLU A 208 -16.35 9.92 -14.33
C GLU A 208 -15.57 11.24 -14.36
N ILE A 209 -14.27 11.13 -14.60
CA ILE A 209 -13.44 12.28 -14.95
C ILE A 209 -13.01 12.07 -16.40
N GLU A 210 -13.77 12.70 -17.31
CA GLU A 210 -13.48 12.70 -18.74
C GLU A 210 -12.34 13.68 -19.06
N ARG A 211 -11.14 13.37 -18.58
CA ARG A 211 -9.95 14.14 -18.89
C ARG A 211 -9.06 13.35 -19.85
N LYS A 212 -8.45 14.04 -20.81
CA LYS A 212 -7.42 13.43 -21.66
C LYS A 212 -6.33 12.83 -20.78
N LYS A 213 -5.86 11.64 -21.11
CA LYS A 213 -4.80 10.93 -20.34
C LYS A 213 -3.59 11.84 -20.10
N MET A 214 -3.18 12.63 -21.10
CA MET A 214 -2.09 13.58 -20.96
C MET A 214 -2.35 14.67 -19.91
N THR A 215 -3.59 15.13 -19.77
CA THR A 215 -3.97 16.09 -18.71
C THR A 215 -3.84 15.46 -17.32
N LEU A 216 -4.27 14.20 -17.15
CA LEU A 216 -4.12 13.49 -15.88
C LEU A 216 -2.63 13.29 -15.54
N ILE A 217 -1.80 12.91 -16.52
CA ILE A 217 -0.36 12.77 -16.35
C ILE A 217 0.27 14.10 -15.96
N ALA A 218 -0.07 15.19 -16.64
CA ALA A 218 0.44 16.53 -16.30
C ALA A 218 0.07 16.94 -14.87
N LEU A 219 -1.18 16.70 -14.45
CA LEU A 219 -1.64 16.99 -13.08
C LEU A 219 -0.93 16.12 -12.03
N ILE A 220 -0.65 14.85 -12.33
CA ILE A 220 0.15 13.97 -11.49
C ILE A 220 1.56 14.53 -11.31
N ILE A 221 2.23 14.92 -12.41
CA ILE A 221 3.59 15.48 -12.37
C ILE A 221 3.60 16.79 -11.55
N ILE A 222 2.63 17.69 -11.80
CA ILE A 222 2.50 18.94 -11.04
C ILE A 222 2.30 18.66 -9.53
N THR A 223 1.47 17.70 -9.20
CA THR A 223 1.19 17.37 -7.78
C THR A 223 2.43 16.76 -7.11
N ILE A 224 3.17 15.89 -7.79
CA ILE A 224 4.44 15.33 -7.30
C ILE A 224 5.46 16.46 -7.10
N ALA A 225 5.62 17.35 -8.08
CA ALA A 225 6.49 18.51 -7.96
C ALA A 225 6.11 19.40 -6.78
N ALA A 226 4.81 19.65 -6.55
CA ALA A 226 4.32 20.42 -5.42
C ALA A 226 4.68 19.75 -4.07
N ILE A 227 4.56 18.42 -3.95
CA ILE A 227 4.95 17.68 -2.74
C ILE A 227 6.46 17.82 -2.47
N ILE A 228 7.29 17.61 -3.50
CA ILE A 228 8.76 17.71 -3.36
C ILE A 228 9.17 19.15 -3.05
N THR A 229 8.62 20.14 -3.76
CA THR A 229 8.92 21.56 -3.50
C THR A 229 8.51 21.97 -2.10
N SER A 230 7.33 21.53 -1.62
CA SER A 230 6.89 21.82 -0.24
C SER A 230 7.86 21.24 0.80
N HIS A 231 8.40 20.04 0.56
CA HIS A 231 9.41 19.45 1.45
C HIS A 231 10.66 20.33 1.53
N ILE A 232 11.22 20.73 0.40
CA ILE A 232 12.43 21.58 0.34
C ILE A 232 12.19 22.91 1.02
N LEU A 233 11.04 23.57 0.74
CA LEU A 233 10.70 24.85 1.35
C LEU A 233 10.56 24.74 2.87
N LEU A 234 9.86 23.74 3.37
CA LEU A 234 9.66 23.52 4.80
C LEU A 234 10.99 23.16 5.50
N GLN A 235 11.84 22.35 4.87
CA GLN A 235 13.15 22.02 5.38
C GLN A 235 14.05 23.28 5.49
N ASN A 236 14.06 24.14 4.48
CA ASN A 236 14.78 25.40 4.52
C ASN A 236 14.25 26.33 5.62
N LEU A 237 12.94 26.39 5.82
CA LEU A 237 12.35 27.16 6.93
C LEU A 237 12.75 26.59 8.28
N GLU A 238 12.71 25.27 8.48
CA GLU A 238 13.17 24.63 9.73
C GLU A 238 14.63 24.94 10.02
N GLN A 239 15.51 24.92 9.03
CA GLN A 239 16.91 25.29 9.16
C GLN A 239 17.09 26.79 9.49
N THR A 240 16.37 27.67 8.77
CA THR A 240 16.48 29.14 8.95
C THR A 240 16.05 29.57 10.35
N PHE A 241 14.97 28.98 10.87
CA PHE A 241 14.43 29.29 12.19
C PHE A 241 15.00 28.41 13.31
N ASN A 242 15.97 27.54 13.00
CA ASN A 242 16.59 26.60 13.93
C ASN A 242 15.55 25.80 14.74
N THR A 243 14.49 25.33 14.06
CA THR A 243 13.42 24.55 14.65
C THR A 243 13.51 23.11 14.16
N SER A 244 13.33 22.12 15.05
CA SER A 244 13.32 20.70 14.71
C SER A 244 11.90 20.13 14.78
N THR A 245 10.96 20.72 14.03
CA THR A 245 9.55 20.31 14.07
C THR A 245 9.26 19.08 13.24
N ASN A 246 10.19 18.61 12.40
CA ASN A 246 10.02 17.52 11.42
C ASN A 246 8.84 17.72 10.45
N LYS A 247 8.42 18.99 10.23
CA LYS A 247 7.30 19.33 9.35
C LYS A 247 7.66 19.29 7.88
N SER A 248 8.94 19.24 7.51
CA SER A 248 9.40 19.09 6.13
C SER A 248 8.74 17.90 5.42
N TRP A 249 8.40 16.84 6.14
CA TRP A 249 7.70 15.67 5.58
C TRP A 249 6.17 15.74 5.64
N LEU A 250 5.57 16.89 6.00
CA LEU A 250 4.13 17.03 6.17
C LEU A 250 3.34 16.49 4.97
N PHE A 251 3.65 16.93 3.76
CA PHE A 251 2.89 16.54 2.56
C PHE A 251 3.15 15.11 2.08
N TYR A 252 4.04 14.38 2.75
CA TYR A 252 4.23 12.93 2.54
C TYR A 252 3.27 12.07 3.38
N HIS A 253 2.57 12.65 4.35
CA HIS A 253 1.55 11.89 5.09
C HIS A 253 0.38 11.53 4.19
N GLN A 254 -0.15 10.31 4.41
CA GLN A 254 -1.18 9.70 3.55
C GLN A 254 -2.49 10.50 3.48
N ASN A 255 -2.80 11.25 4.53
CA ASN A 255 -4.07 11.97 4.70
C ASN A 255 -3.99 13.47 4.37
N THR A 256 -2.88 13.96 3.82
CA THR A 256 -2.79 15.36 3.36
C THR A 256 -3.50 15.56 2.03
N ILE A 257 -3.92 16.81 1.78
CA ILE A 257 -4.71 17.14 0.59
C ILE A 257 -3.97 16.84 -0.73
N LEU A 258 -2.66 17.11 -0.80
CA LEU A 258 -1.87 16.81 -2.00
C LEU A 258 -1.77 15.30 -2.24
N MET A 259 -1.56 14.50 -1.18
CA MET A 259 -1.50 13.05 -1.31
C MET A 259 -2.86 12.46 -1.70
N LEU A 260 -3.97 13.01 -1.19
CA LEU A 260 -5.32 12.62 -1.59
C LEU A 260 -5.58 12.92 -3.06
N ILE A 261 -5.25 14.15 -3.51
CA ILE A 261 -5.39 14.56 -4.93
C ILE A 261 -4.56 13.63 -5.81
N LEU A 262 -3.29 13.38 -5.47
CA LEU A 262 -2.42 12.48 -6.21
C LEU A 262 -3.01 11.08 -6.32
N SER A 263 -3.54 10.55 -5.20
CA SER A 263 -4.14 9.20 -5.16
C SER A 263 -5.35 9.08 -6.09
N LEU A 264 -6.21 10.11 -6.13
CA LEU A 264 -7.36 10.16 -7.03
C LEU A 264 -6.95 10.30 -8.49
N LEU A 265 -5.97 11.17 -8.80
CA LEU A 265 -5.48 11.35 -10.17
C LEU A 265 -4.90 10.06 -10.73
N VAL A 266 -4.08 9.35 -9.95
CA VAL A 266 -3.51 8.06 -10.35
C VAL A 266 -4.61 7.01 -10.50
N PHE A 267 -5.56 6.92 -9.56
CA PHE A 267 -6.69 6.00 -9.68
C PHE A 267 -7.50 6.25 -10.97
N TYR A 268 -7.85 7.51 -11.27
CA TYR A 268 -8.60 7.85 -12.49
C TYR A 268 -7.78 7.62 -13.76
N LEU A 269 -6.47 7.87 -13.75
CA LEU A 269 -5.61 7.55 -14.89
C LEU A 269 -5.73 6.05 -15.23
N PHE A 270 -5.58 5.17 -14.24
CA PHE A 270 -5.67 3.72 -14.47
C PHE A 270 -7.09 3.25 -14.74
N LYS A 271 -8.12 3.88 -14.16
CA LYS A 271 -9.51 3.60 -14.48
C LYS A 271 -9.82 3.86 -15.96
N ASN A 272 -9.19 4.89 -16.54
CA ASN A 272 -9.37 5.32 -17.95
C ASN A 272 -8.42 4.60 -18.93
N ILE A 273 -7.53 3.72 -18.44
CA ILE A 273 -6.68 2.89 -19.30
C ILE A 273 -7.44 1.62 -19.70
N GLU A 274 -7.58 1.39 -21.01
CA GLU A 274 -8.18 0.20 -21.57
C GLU A 274 -7.10 -0.74 -22.12
N ILE A 275 -6.70 -1.74 -21.33
CA ILE A 275 -5.67 -2.73 -21.73
C ILE A 275 -6.21 -4.17 -21.78
N GLY A 276 -7.53 -4.36 -21.75
CA GLY A 276 -8.12 -5.70 -21.79
C GLY A 276 -7.61 -6.62 -20.67
N SER A 277 -7.56 -7.93 -20.95
CA SER A 277 -7.02 -8.95 -20.03
C SER A 277 -5.65 -9.41 -20.50
N ILE A 278 -4.61 -9.13 -19.72
CA ILE A 278 -3.22 -9.53 -19.96
C ILE A 278 -2.84 -10.58 -18.92
N PRO A 279 -2.72 -11.88 -19.29
CA PRO A 279 -2.54 -12.98 -18.33
C PRO A 279 -1.34 -12.83 -17.41
N ILE A 280 -0.21 -12.33 -17.92
CA ILE A 280 1.01 -12.17 -17.12
C ILE A 280 0.83 -11.10 -16.02
N ILE A 281 0.15 -9.99 -16.32
CA ILE A 281 -0.15 -8.94 -15.33
C ILE A 281 -1.06 -9.50 -14.24
N ASN A 282 -2.11 -10.23 -14.63
CA ASN A 282 -3.05 -10.82 -13.70
C ASN A 282 -2.41 -11.90 -12.83
N PHE A 283 -1.47 -12.67 -13.38
CA PHE A 283 -0.70 -13.68 -12.65
C PHE A 283 0.23 -13.07 -11.62
N LEU A 284 1.04 -12.08 -12.00
CA LEU A 284 1.93 -11.38 -11.07
C LEU A 284 1.17 -10.63 -9.99
N ALA A 285 -0.01 -10.09 -10.29
CA ALA A 285 -0.80 -9.38 -9.28
C ALA A 285 -1.36 -10.29 -8.16
N GLU A 286 -1.33 -11.61 -8.33
CA GLU A 286 -1.71 -12.55 -7.25
C GLU A 286 -0.71 -12.53 -6.09
N GLY A 287 0.57 -12.25 -6.36
CA GLY A 287 1.65 -12.20 -5.37
C GLY A 287 1.76 -10.89 -4.58
N VAL A 288 1.10 -9.82 -5.00
CA VAL A 288 1.28 -8.45 -4.47
C VAL A 288 1.22 -8.38 -2.95
N LEU A 289 0.26 -9.05 -2.31
CA LEU A 289 0.16 -9.05 -0.85
C LEU A 289 1.33 -9.78 -0.19
N GLY A 290 1.73 -10.93 -0.74
CA GLY A 290 2.85 -11.68 -0.20
C GLY A 290 4.17 -10.93 -0.33
N ILE A 291 4.39 -10.21 -1.44
CA ILE A 291 5.55 -9.32 -1.59
C ILE A 291 5.60 -8.32 -0.42
N TYR A 292 4.45 -7.66 -0.11
CA TYR A 292 4.37 -6.75 1.02
C TYR A 292 4.73 -7.44 2.34
N LEU A 293 4.09 -8.57 2.65
CA LEU A 293 4.28 -9.28 3.90
C LEU A 293 5.73 -9.80 4.08
N ILE A 294 6.40 -10.20 2.99
CA ILE A 294 7.76 -10.73 3.05
C ILE A 294 8.78 -9.61 3.27
N HIS A 295 8.80 -8.59 2.38
CA HIS A 295 9.86 -7.57 2.44
C HIS A 295 9.70 -6.60 3.61
N ASP A 296 8.47 -6.37 4.11
CA ASP A 296 8.19 -5.51 5.26
C ASP A 296 8.14 -6.29 6.60
N ASN A 297 8.42 -7.59 6.60
CA ASN A 297 8.57 -8.32 7.85
C ASN A 297 9.74 -7.75 8.67
N PRO A 298 9.58 -7.49 9.99
CA PRO A 298 10.62 -6.86 10.82
C PRO A 298 12.01 -7.51 10.73
N TYR A 299 12.07 -8.84 10.69
CA TYR A 299 13.34 -9.56 10.55
C TYR A 299 13.98 -9.36 9.17
N VAL A 300 13.16 -9.37 8.11
CA VAL A 300 13.61 -9.29 6.72
C VAL A 300 14.00 -7.87 6.35
N ARG A 301 13.18 -6.85 6.69
CA ARG A 301 13.43 -5.46 6.31
C ARG A 301 14.72 -4.91 6.88
N GLU A 302 15.04 -5.23 8.16
CA GLU A 302 16.28 -4.79 8.79
C GLU A 302 17.51 -5.34 8.04
N ARG A 303 17.46 -6.61 7.66
CA ARG A 303 18.55 -7.22 6.89
C ARG A 303 18.65 -6.66 5.48
N ILE A 304 17.55 -6.51 4.79
CA ILE A 304 17.55 -6.00 3.41
C ILE A 304 18.21 -4.62 3.37
N TRP A 305 17.70 -3.69 4.17
CA TRP A 305 18.05 -2.28 4.00
C TRP A 305 19.34 -1.87 4.69
N ASN A 306 19.69 -2.49 5.83
CA ASN A 306 20.82 -2.07 6.65
C ASN A 306 22.01 -3.02 6.62
N GLN A 307 21.84 -4.25 6.15
CA GLN A 307 22.94 -5.22 6.09
C GLN A 307 23.32 -5.62 4.67
N ILE A 308 22.35 -5.72 3.74
CA ILE A 308 22.59 -6.19 2.37
C ILE A 308 22.73 -5.02 1.40
N ILE A 309 21.72 -4.14 1.30
CA ILE A 309 21.63 -3.11 0.25
C ILE A 309 22.41 -1.85 0.64
N LYS A 310 22.23 -1.35 1.87
CA LYS A 310 22.96 -0.19 2.43
C LYS A 310 22.99 1.02 1.50
N LEU A 311 21.82 1.54 1.12
CA LEU A 311 21.71 2.67 0.17
C LEU A 311 22.50 3.90 0.61
N ASN A 312 22.71 4.10 1.92
CA ASN A 312 23.50 5.17 2.49
C ASN A 312 24.98 5.16 2.09
N THR A 313 25.50 4.06 1.55
CA THR A 313 26.90 3.96 1.09
C THR A 313 27.11 4.45 -0.34
N TYR A 314 26.03 4.75 -1.07
CA TYR A 314 26.11 5.16 -2.48
C TYR A 314 26.07 6.67 -2.69
N GLU A 315 25.82 7.48 -1.65
CA GLU A 315 25.80 8.94 -1.70
C GLU A 315 25.05 9.49 -2.94
N ASP A 316 25.71 10.28 -3.78
CA ASP A 316 25.12 10.86 -5.00
C ASP A 316 24.78 9.82 -6.08
N ASN A 317 25.32 8.61 -6.02
CA ASN A 317 25.10 7.54 -6.99
C ASN A 317 23.93 6.61 -6.61
N VAL A 318 23.02 7.00 -5.72
CA VAL A 318 21.95 6.16 -5.14
C VAL A 318 20.87 5.73 -6.14
N ILE A 319 20.71 6.42 -7.27
CA ILE A 319 19.61 6.18 -8.23
C ILE A 319 19.60 4.75 -8.74
N PHE A 320 20.70 4.35 -9.39
CA PHE A 320 20.78 3.03 -10.02
C PHE A 320 20.73 1.88 -9.00
N PRO A 321 21.48 1.92 -7.89
CA PRO A 321 21.37 0.94 -6.81
C PRO A 321 19.97 0.80 -6.23
N SER A 322 19.24 1.90 -6.04
CA SER A 322 17.87 1.86 -5.52
C SER A 322 16.89 1.20 -6.50
N ILE A 323 16.95 1.53 -7.79
CA ILE A 323 16.12 0.89 -8.83
C ILE A 323 16.42 -0.62 -8.88
N PHE A 324 17.71 -0.99 -8.89
CA PHE A 324 18.14 -2.38 -8.92
C PHE A 324 17.66 -3.13 -7.68
N ALA A 325 17.76 -2.52 -6.49
CA ALA A 325 17.29 -3.09 -5.24
C ALA A 325 15.77 -3.32 -5.26
N ILE A 326 14.99 -2.32 -5.66
CA ILE A 326 13.52 -2.39 -5.75
C ILE A 326 13.11 -3.55 -6.66
N PHE A 327 13.73 -3.64 -7.84
CA PHE A 327 13.42 -4.71 -8.80
C PHE A 327 13.77 -6.10 -8.27
N ASN A 328 14.95 -6.28 -7.69
CA ASN A 328 15.36 -7.57 -7.14
C ASN A 328 14.49 -8.01 -5.97
N ILE A 329 14.17 -7.10 -5.04
CA ILE A 329 13.26 -7.42 -3.92
C ILE A 329 11.89 -7.84 -4.45
N PHE A 330 11.36 -7.11 -5.43
CA PHE A 330 10.10 -7.48 -6.08
C PHE A 330 10.17 -8.90 -6.64
N VAL A 331 11.17 -9.22 -7.46
CA VAL A 331 11.29 -10.52 -8.12
C VAL A 331 11.48 -11.65 -7.10
N ILE A 332 12.35 -11.47 -6.10
CA ILE A 332 12.62 -12.51 -5.10
C ILE A 332 11.35 -12.78 -4.26
N CYS A 333 10.70 -11.74 -3.76
CA CYS A 333 9.50 -11.88 -2.96
C CYS A 333 8.34 -12.46 -3.78
N GLU A 334 8.21 -12.09 -5.06
CA GLU A 334 7.22 -12.65 -5.98
C GLU A 334 7.42 -14.14 -6.19
N ILE A 335 8.65 -14.58 -6.44
CA ILE A 335 8.95 -16.02 -6.61
C ILE A 335 8.58 -16.79 -5.34
N ILE A 336 8.98 -16.30 -4.16
CA ILE A 336 8.67 -16.95 -2.88
C ILE A 336 7.15 -17.04 -2.69
N GLU A 337 6.43 -15.96 -2.96
CA GLU A 337 4.98 -15.92 -2.79
C GLU A 337 4.26 -16.82 -3.78
N LEU A 338 4.64 -16.83 -5.05
CA LEU A 338 4.04 -17.72 -6.04
C LEU A 338 4.29 -19.20 -5.69
N LEU A 339 5.46 -19.53 -5.15
CA LEU A 339 5.71 -20.88 -4.62
C LEU A 339 4.78 -21.20 -3.44
N ARG A 340 4.62 -20.27 -2.48
CA ARG A 340 3.68 -20.44 -1.36
C ARG A 340 2.23 -20.64 -1.85
N ILE A 341 1.77 -19.81 -2.80
CA ILE A 341 0.43 -19.93 -3.38
C ILE A 341 0.24 -21.32 -4.00
N HIS A 342 1.19 -21.79 -4.78
CA HIS A 342 1.04 -23.02 -5.53
C HIS A 342 1.27 -24.31 -4.70
N LEU A 343 2.14 -24.26 -3.68
CA LEU A 343 2.49 -25.43 -2.88
C LEU A 343 1.66 -25.53 -1.59
N ILE A 344 1.32 -24.41 -0.96
CA ILE A 344 0.70 -24.38 0.36
C ILE A 344 -0.75 -23.91 0.27
N GLU A 345 -1.01 -22.74 -0.33
CA GLU A 345 -2.34 -22.10 -0.32
C GLU A 345 -3.39 -22.97 -0.99
N LYS A 346 -3.10 -23.54 -2.13
CA LYS A 346 -4.05 -24.42 -2.84
C LYS A 346 -4.53 -25.58 -1.99
N LEU A 347 -3.65 -26.16 -1.18
CA LEU A 347 -3.99 -27.32 -0.33
C LEU A 347 -5.00 -26.94 0.75
N TYR A 348 -4.73 -25.87 1.52
CA TYR A 348 -5.64 -25.47 2.59
C TYR A 348 -6.93 -24.85 2.05
N MET A 349 -6.90 -24.16 0.90
CA MET A 349 -8.10 -23.58 0.30
C MET A 349 -9.08 -24.65 -0.21
N ILE A 350 -8.58 -25.78 -0.73
CA ILE A 350 -9.45 -26.93 -1.07
C ILE A 350 -10.20 -27.42 0.18
N TYR A 351 -9.48 -27.53 1.31
CA TYR A 351 -10.09 -27.96 2.58
C TYR A 351 -11.12 -26.95 3.11
N ILE A 352 -10.78 -25.66 3.13
CA ILE A 352 -11.65 -24.57 3.59
C ILE A 352 -12.94 -24.54 2.76
N ASN A 353 -12.84 -24.55 1.43
CA ASN A 353 -14.01 -24.49 0.55
C ASN A 353 -14.92 -25.69 0.73
N LYS A 354 -14.38 -26.91 0.89
CA LYS A 354 -15.18 -28.12 1.19
C LYS A 354 -15.92 -27.99 2.53
N LYS A 355 -15.31 -27.38 3.54
CA LYS A 355 -15.92 -27.23 4.87
C LYS A 355 -17.03 -26.18 4.87
N ILE A 356 -16.81 -25.05 4.21
CA ILE A 356 -17.81 -23.98 4.06
C ILE A 356 -19.04 -24.49 3.29
N GLN A 357 -18.85 -25.26 2.20
CA GLN A 357 -19.96 -25.83 1.43
C GLN A 357 -20.82 -26.85 2.22
N LYS A 358 -20.28 -27.43 3.31
CA LYS A 358 -21.04 -28.36 4.18
C LYS A 358 -21.80 -27.64 5.29
N THR A 359 -21.52 -26.36 5.51
CA THR A 359 -22.09 -25.58 6.66
C THR A 359 -23.18 -24.61 6.18
N ILE A 360 -23.27 -24.36 4.88
CA ILE A 360 -24.36 -23.64 4.19
C ILE A 360 -25.35 -24.66 3.64
#